data_87111487a43ee5c71a5fc51c9630a2bf
#
_entry.id   87111487a43ee5c71a5fc51c9630a2bf
#
_cell.length_a   1.000
_cell.length_b   1.000
_cell.length_c   1.000
_cell.angle_alpha   90.00
_cell.angle_beta   90.00
_cell.angle_gamma   90.00
#
_symmetry.space_group_name_H-M   'P 1'
#
loop_
_entity.id
_entity.type
_entity.pdbx_description
1 polymer ?
#
loop_
_entity_poly.entity_id
_entity_poly.type
_entity_poly.pdbx_seq_one_letter_code
_entity_poly.pdbx_strand_id
1 'polypeptide(L)'
;MSTIDYIYRFDPKNSSLKSSPPDAEAARKSLENGNRMFAKWMENCRTSDISTEGACYVVECSGVEVGMNRAQGQLPKQAPFAVVVGCSDARVPTELLFGQGFNDLFIIRVAGNVLGDVCLGSIEFAMNALSESVKCIVVLGHLGCGAVTGAVDSYLQPLKFWSKSNPPMLRTITQRIFVAVREAANGLKESWGPDAHSVPGYRQALIDIAVCVNAAQAAFELRLEVERAAKWEIEVLYGVFSLLNHQVSMPVNPRAPVHPDNVNLAYAPTNPREFSTIASSMADLLKPASHEPASSRENATANTTIPSPK
;
A
#
# COMPACT_ATOMS: atom_id res chain seq x y z
N MET A 1 -4.65 10.32 -32.11
CA MET A 1 -4.09 10.11 -30.76
C MET A 1 -5.28 9.79 -29.87
N SER A 2 -5.28 8.65 -29.23
CA SER A 2 -6.34 8.30 -28.30
C SER A 2 -6.14 9.09 -27.01
N THR A 3 -7.21 9.67 -26.48
CA THR A 3 -7.18 10.47 -25.25
C THR A 3 -7.50 9.55 -24.08
N ILE A 4 -6.77 9.74 -22.97
CA ILE A 4 -7.07 9.09 -21.69
C ILE A 4 -7.60 10.16 -20.76
N ASP A 5 -8.86 10.04 -20.33
CA ASP A 5 -9.51 11.03 -19.49
C ASP A 5 -9.69 10.49 -18.06
N TYR A 6 -9.32 11.32 -17.09
CA TYR A 6 -9.63 11.14 -15.69
C TYR A 6 -10.59 12.25 -15.24
N ILE A 7 -11.79 11.88 -14.86
CA ILE A 7 -12.88 12.83 -14.64
C ILE A 7 -13.40 12.72 -13.21
N TYR A 8 -13.36 13.84 -12.48
CA TYR A 8 -14.19 14.03 -11.28
C TYR A 8 -15.55 14.56 -11.73
N ARG A 9 -16.58 13.73 -11.53
CA ARG A 9 -17.94 14.06 -11.95
C ARG A 9 -18.76 14.53 -10.77
N PHE A 10 -19.28 15.74 -10.87
CA PHE A 10 -20.21 16.32 -9.89
C PHE A 10 -21.59 16.37 -10.51
N ASP A 11 -22.57 15.74 -9.86
CA ASP A 11 -23.97 15.91 -10.23
C ASP A 11 -24.69 16.77 -9.19
N PRO A 12 -24.96 18.06 -9.48
CA PRO A 12 -25.61 18.96 -8.53
C PRO A 12 -27.09 18.59 -8.23
N LYS A 13 -27.70 17.75 -9.07
CA LYS A 13 -29.08 17.30 -8.88
C LYS A 13 -29.19 16.02 -8.05
N ASN A 14 -28.08 15.31 -7.92
CA ASN A 14 -28.01 14.03 -7.21
C ASN A 14 -27.02 14.10 -6.06
N SER A 15 -27.41 14.81 -5.00
CA SER A 15 -26.60 14.96 -3.79
C SER A 15 -26.44 13.66 -2.98
N SER A 16 -27.10 12.57 -3.39
CA SER A 16 -27.12 11.28 -2.69
C SER A 16 -26.26 10.21 -3.35
N LEU A 17 -25.53 10.50 -4.45
CA LEU A 17 -24.77 9.50 -5.22
C LEU A 17 -23.66 8.82 -4.41
N LYS A 18 -23.12 9.45 -3.39
CA LYS A 18 -22.08 8.86 -2.55
C LYS A 18 -22.46 9.05 -1.07
N SER A 19 -22.93 7.97 -0.44
CA SER A 19 -23.05 7.94 1.02
C SER A 19 -21.70 7.62 1.63
N SER A 20 -21.33 8.34 2.70
CA SER A 20 -20.15 8.01 3.50
C SER A 20 -20.29 6.58 4.05
N PRO A 21 -19.21 5.78 4.06
CA PRO A 21 -19.24 4.44 4.64
C PRO A 21 -19.71 4.48 6.10
N PRO A 22 -20.64 3.61 6.50
CA PRO A 22 -21.20 3.61 7.85
C PRO A 22 -20.22 3.10 8.92
N ASP A 23 -19.30 2.21 8.54
CA ASP A 23 -18.36 1.53 9.43
C ASP A 23 -17.02 1.27 8.76
N ALA A 24 -16.08 0.71 9.51
CA ALA A 24 -14.72 0.43 9.06
C ALA A 24 -14.66 -0.60 7.92
N GLU A 25 -15.52 -1.62 7.96
CA GLU A 25 -15.56 -2.65 6.92
C GLU A 25 -16.09 -2.09 5.59
N ALA A 26 -17.10 -1.25 5.64
CA ALA A 26 -17.60 -0.55 4.46
C ALA A 26 -16.56 0.45 3.90
N ALA A 27 -15.81 1.13 4.77
CA ALA A 27 -14.72 2.00 4.40
C ALA A 27 -13.59 1.22 3.70
N ARG A 28 -13.17 0.09 4.26
CA ARG A 28 -12.19 -0.83 3.67
C ARG A 28 -12.63 -1.26 2.28
N LYS A 29 -13.86 -1.76 2.15
CA LYS A 29 -14.43 -2.20 0.85
C LYS A 29 -14.49 -1.07 -0.17
N SER A 30 -14.82 0.16 0.25
CA SER A 30 -14.82 1.33 -0.63
C SER A 30 -13.45 1.60 -1.22
N LEU A 31 -12.40 1.58 -0.39
CA LEU A 31 -11.00 1.77 -0.83
C LEU A 31 -10.55 0.63 -1.75
N GLU A 32 -10.81 -0.61 -1.37
CA GLU A 32 -10.45 -1.77 -2.19
C GLU A 32 -11.16 -1.75 -3.55
N ASN A 33 -12.46 -1.44 -3.59
CA ASN A 33 -13.21 -1.33 -4.83
C ASN A 33 -12.68 -0.21 -5.72
N GLY A 34 -12.36 0.95 -5.15
CA GLY A 34 -11.76 2.05 -5.89
C GLY A 34 -10.42 1.65 -6.50
N ASN A 35 -9.57 0.95 -5.75
CA ASN A 35 -8.30 0.46 -6.30
C ASN A 35 -8.48 -0.64 -7.36
N ARG A 36 -9.46 -1.54 -7.21
CA ARG A 36 -9.78 -2.54 -8.26
C ARG A 36 -10.16 -1.86 -9.57
N MET A 37 -11.00 -0.83 -9.49
CA MET A 37 -11.42 -0.06 -10.67
C MET A 37 -10.23 0.68 -11.31
N PHE A 38 -9.40 1.33 -10.49
CA PHE A 38 -8.21 2.03 -10.95
C PHE A 38 -7.22 1.08 -11.63
N ALA A 39 -6.86 -0.03 -10.99
CA ALA A 39 -5.93 -1.01 -11.54
C ALA A 39 -6.43 -1.63 -12.86
N LYS A 40 -7.72 -1.96 -12.92
CA LYS A 40 -8.35 -2.46 -14.16
C LYS A 40 -8.33 -1.42 -15.29
N TRP A 41 -8.61 -0.17 -14.96
CA TRP A 41 -8.56 0.91 -15.94
C TRP A 41 -7.14 1.13 -16.47
N MET A 42 -6.12 1.14 -15.59
CA MET A 42 -4.70 1.23 -15.97
C MET A 42 -4.26 0.07 -16.86
N GLU A 43 -4.71 -1.15 -16.55
CA GLU A 43 -4.43 -2.33 -17.37
C GLU A 43 -5.09 -2.23 -18.75
N ASN A 44 -6.34 -1.78 -18.82
CA ASN A 44 -7.02 -1.54 -20.09
C ASN A 44 -6.30 -0.49 -20.93
N CYS A 45 -5.85 0.60 -20.33
CA CYS A 45 -5.07 1.64 -21.02
C CYS A 45 -3.75 1.10 -21.60
N ARG A 46 -3.17 0.07 -20.95
CA ARG A 46 -1.90 -0.53 -21.38
C ARG A 46 -2.07 -1.58 -22.48
N THR A 47 -3.17 -2.36 -22.43
CA THR A 47 -3.37 -3.53 -23.28
C THR A 47 -4.29 -3.28 -24.47
N SER A 48 -5.19 -2.30 -24.40
CA SER A 48 -6.11 -1.99 -25.48
C SER A 48 -5.40 -1.18 -26.56
N ASP A 49 -5.64 -1.55 -27.81
CA ASP A 49 -5.41 -0.65 -28.93
C ASP A 49 -6.40 0.50 -28.78
N ILE A 50 -5.96 1.61 -28.13
CA ILE A 50 -6.78 2.78 -27.78
C ILE A 50 -7.21 3.51 -29.08
N SER A 51 -7.67 2.78 -30.09
CA SER A 51 -7.85 3.32 -31.44
C SER A 51 -9.22 3.94 -31.67
N THR A 52 -10.25 3.71 -30.86
CA THR A 52 -11.62 4.08 -31.24
C THR A 52 -12.48 4.77 -30.19
N GLU A 53 -12.29 4.54 -28.90
CA GLU A 53 -13.01 5.27 -27.84
C GLU A 53 -12.03 5.56 -26.69
N GLY A 54 -11.86 6.84 -26.34
CA GLY A 54 -10.95 7.27 -25.28
C GLY A 54 -11.22 6.51 -23.96
N ALA A 55 -10.17 6.02 -23.31
CA ALA A 55 -10.30 5.39 -21.99
C ALA A 55 -10.66 6.45 -20.95
N CYS A 56 -11.84 6.36 -20.35
CA CYS A 56 -12.31 7.30 -19.35
C CYS A 56 -12.42 6.64 -17.98
N TYR A 57 -11.78 7.23 -16.96
CA TYR A 57 -11.96 6.86 -15.56
C TYR A 57 -12.75 7.95 -14.86
N VAL A 58 -13.93 7.59 -14.35
CA VAL A 58 -14.83 8.54 -13.71
C VAL A 58 -14.91 8.26 -12.22
N VAL A 59 -14.62 9.30 -11.41
CA VAL A 59 -14.86 9.30 -9.98
C VAL A 59 -16.08 10.18 -9.70
N GLU A 60 -17.13 9.58 -9.17
CA GLU A 60 -18.34 10.30 -8.78
C GLU A 60 -18.07 11.04 -7.47
N CYS A 61 -18.37 12.34 -7.45
CA CYS A 61 -18.14 13.21 -6.32
C CYS A 61 -19.42 13.89 -5.88
N SER A 62 -19.61 14.06 -4.57
CA SER A 62 -20.73 14.83 -4.06
C SER A 62 -20.50 16.33 -4.23
N GLY A 63 -21.43 17.02 -4.90
CA GLY A 63 -21.38 18.48 -5.03
C GLY A 63 -21.50 19.22 -3.70
N VAL A 64 -22.12 18.61 -2.70
CA VAL A 64 -22.27 19.20 -1.35
C VAL A 64 -20.94 19.29 -0.63
N GLU A 65 -20.07 18.31 -0.82
CA GLU A 65 -18.75 18.21 -0.16
C GLU A 65 -17.75 19.26 -0.65
N VAL A 66 -17.92 19.74 -1.88
CA VAL A 66 -17.12 20.85 -2.44
C VAL A 66 -17.82 22.21 -2.32
N GLY A 67 -18.94 22.27 -1.60
CA GLY A 67 -19.66 23.53 -1.36
C GLY A 67 -20.60 23.96 -2.47
N MET A 68 -20.84 23.14 -3.51
CA MET A 68 -21.93 23.38 -4.45
C MET A 68 -23.26 23.30 -3.69
N ASN A 69 -24.22 24.15 -4.01
CA ASN A 69 -25.55 24.20 -3.35
C ASN A 69 -25.56 24.68 -1.88
N ARG A 70 -24.50 25.35 -1.41
CA ARG A 70 -24.50 26.01 -0.08
C ARG A 70 -24.86 27.47 -0.20
N ALA A 71 -25.38 28.02 0.89
CA ALA A 71 -25.62 29.46 1.00
C ALA A 71 -24.26 30.19 0.90
N GLN A 72 -24.27 31.38 0.29
CA GLN A 72 -23.08 32.20 0.14
C GLN A 72 -22.39 32.45 1.49
N GLY A 73 -21.09 32.18 1.56
CA GLY A 73 -20.29 32.35 2.78
C GLY A 73 -20.22 31.13 3.72
N GLN A 74 -20.92 30.03 3.43
CA GLN A 74 -20.81 28.79 4.22
C GLN A 74 -19.67 27.90 3.68
N LEU A 75 -18.73 27.53 4.54
CA LEU A 75 -17.69 26.57 4.22
C LEU A 75 -18.22 25.12 4.27
N PRO A 76 -17.79 24.23 3.37
CA PRO A 76 -18.09 22.81 3.47
C PRO A 76 -17.46 22.22 4.75
N LYS A 77 -18.20 21.33 5.44
CA LYS A 77 -17.68 20.62 6.61
C LYS A 77 -16.66 19.57 6.13
N GLN A 78 -15.50 19.53 6.76
CA GLN A 78 -14.56 18.43 6.54
C GLN A 78 -15.12 17.14 7.18
N ALA A 79 -15.25 16.07 6.36
CA ALA A 79 -15.87 14.82 6.81
C ALA A 79 -15.27 13.61 6.06
N PRO A 80 -13.94 13.39 6.11
CA PRO A 80 -13.31 12.23 5.48
C PRO A 80 -13.75 10.95 6.20
N PHE A 81 -13.92 9.87 5.44
CA PHE A 81 -14.22 8.57 6.05
C PHE A 81 -12.97 7.77 6.41
N ALA A 82 -11.80 8.12 5.86
CA ALA A 82 -10.55 7.45 6.17
C ALA A 82 -9.39 8.44 6.29
N VAL A 83 -8.44 8.10 7.17
CA VAL A 83 -7.10 8.71 7.21
C VAL A 83 -6.14 7.81 6.45
N VAL A 84 -5.35 8.36 5.52
CA VAL A 84 -4.32 7.59 4.81
C VAL A 84 -2.94 8.18 5.08
N VAL A 85 -2.06 7.36 5.63
CA VAL A 85 -0.64 7.68 5.84
C VAL A 85 0.17 7.01 4.75
N GLY A 86 0.65 7.79 3.79
CA GLY A 86 1.37 7.28 2.63
C GLY A 86 2.73 7.92 2.40
N CYS A 87 3.42 7.43 1.36
CA CYS A 87 4.68 8.01 0.92
C CYS A 87 4.45 9.33 0.15
N SER A 88 5.44 10.25 0.27
CA SER A 88 5.49 11.47 -0.55
C SER A 88 5.86 11.22 -2.03
N ASP A 89 6.07 9.97 -2.46
CA ASP A 89 6.41 9.62 -3.84
C ASP A 89 5.32 10.10 -4.81
N ALA A 90 5.72 10.90 -5.78
CA ALA A 90 4.81 11.53 -6.74
C ALA A 90 4.02 10.52 -7.61
N ARG A 91 4.50 9.27 -7.70
CA ARG A 91 3.86 8.18 -8.46
C ARG A 91 2.72 7.50 -7.68
N VAL A 92 2.46 7.94 -6.44
CA VAL A 92 1.46 7.35 -5.55
C VAL A 92 0.39 8.39 -5.19
N PRO A 93 -0.45 8.82 -6.16
CA PRO A 93 -1.53 9.76 -5.92
C PRO A 93 -2.68 9.05 -5.21
N THR A 94 -2.78 9.22 -3.89
CA THR A 94 -3.61 8.40 -3.00
C THR A 94 -5.09 8.43 -3.35
N GLU A 95 -5.67 9.61 -3.61
CA GLU A 95 -7.08 9.74 -3.97
C GLU A 95 -7.38 9.02 -5.29
N LEU A 96 -6.48 9.20 -6.26
CA LEU A 96 -6.62 8.62 -7.59
C LEU A 96 -6.61 7.09 -7.53
N LEU A 97 -5.62 6.52 -6.84
CA LEU A 97 -5.46 5.06 -6.78
C LEU A 97 -6.56 4.35 -5.99
N PHE A 98 -7.23 5.06 -5.06
CA PHE A 98 -8.37 4.53 -4.33
C PHE A 98 -9.73 4.96 -4.92
N GLY A 99 -9.72 5.71 -6.05
CA GLY A 99 -10.94 6.17 -6.70
C GLY A 99 -11.81 7.04 -5.80
N GLN A 100 -11.18 7.87 -4.96
CA GLN A 100 -11.87 8.72 -4.01
C GLN A 100 -11.90 10.17 -4.48
N GLY A 101 -12.97 10.87 -4.11
CA GLY A 101 -13.21 12.25 -4.47
C GLY A 101 -12.76 13.24 -3.39
N PHE A 102 -13.24 14.47 -3.55
CA PHE A 102 -13.02 15.51 -2.56
C PHE A 102 -13.66 15.14 -1.22
N ASN A 103 -12.98 15.49 -0.13
CA ASN A 103 -13.46 15.30 1.24
C ASN A 103 -13.63 13.83 1.71
N ASP A 104 -13.27 12.86 0.87
CA ASP A 104 -13.35 11.44 1.22
C ASP A 104 -12.20 10.98 2.12
N LEU A 105 -11.01 11.55 1.91
CA LEU A 105 -9.77 11.11 2.58
C LEU A 105 -9.08 12.28 3.29
N PHE A 106 -8.55 12.01 4.49
CA PHE A 106 -7.57 12.85 5.17
C PHE A 106 -6.19 12.26 4.91
N ILE A 107 -5.34 12.95 4.13
CA ILE A 107 -4.09 12.37 3.64
C ILE A 107 -2.88 12.99 4.32
N ILE A 108 -1.99 12.13 4.84
CA ILE A 108 -0.69 12.48 5.39
C ILE A 108 0.37 11.81 4.54
N ARG A 109 1.28 12.58 3.94
CA ARG A 109 2.33 12.04 3.06
C ARG A 109 3.71 12.40 3.59
N VAL A 110 4.49 11.36 3.89
CA VAL A 110 5.88 11.47 4.38
C VAL A 110 6.77 10.48 3.65
N ALA A 111 8.01 10.83 3.34
CA ALA A 111 8.94 9.93 2.68
C ALA A 111 9.06 8.59 3.44
N GLY A 112 8.82 7.47 2.72
CA GLY A 112 8.83 6.13 3.30
C GLY A 112 7.69 5.84 4.28
N ASN A 113 6.61 6.62 4.28
CA ASN A 113 5.47 6.50 5.20
C ASN A 113 5.87 6.32 6.69
N VAL A 114 7.00 6.95 7.10
CA VAL A 114 7.50 6.85 8.47
C VAL A 114 6.70 7.75 9.42
N LEU A 115 6.40 7.25 10.61
CA LEU A 115 5.66 8.00 11.63
C LEU A 115 6.63 8.91 12.40
N GLY A 116 6.51 10.21 12.21
CA GLY A 116 7.22 11.23 13.00
C GLY A 116 6.25 12.04 13.83
N ASP A 117 6.74 12.85 14.76
CA ASP A 117 5.92 13.60 15.73
C ASP A 117 4.85 14.45 15.05
N VAL A 118 5.18 15.16 13.96
CA VAL A 118 4.23 15.98 13.19
C VAL A 118 3.19 15.12 12.47
N CYS A 119 3.60 13.93 11.99
CA CYS A 119 2.70 12.97 11.39
C CYS A 119 1.69 12.45 12.43
N LEU A 120 2.18 12.01 13.59
CA LEU A 120 1.33 11.56 14.71
C LEU A 120 0.39 12.67 15.19
N GLY A 121 0.88 13.91 15.35
CA GLY A 121 0.03 15.06 15.69
C GLY A 121 -1.08 15.33 14.68
N SER A 122 -0.83 15.12 13.38
CA SER A 122 -1.86 15.25 12.34
C SER A 122 -2.90 14.13 12.42
N ILE A 123 -2.47 12.90 12.78
CA ILE A 123 -3.38 11.78 13.02
C ILE A 123 -4.24 12.05 14.25
N GLU A 124 -3.64 12.47 15.36
CA GLU A 124 -4.38 12.84 16.58
C GLU A 124 -5.40 13.94 16.31
N PHE A 125 -5.04 14.96 15.50
CA PHE A 125 -5.99 16.00 15.08
C PHE A 125 -7.18 15.37 14.35
N ALA A 126 -6.92 14.53 13.33
CA ALA A 126 -8.01 13.87 12.59
C ALA A 126 -8.89 13.02 13.51
N MET A 127 -8.29 12.26 14.42
CA MET A 127 -8.98 11.39 15.36
C MET A 127 -9.83 12.15 16.37
N ASN A 128 -9.40 13.34 16.79
CA ASN A 128 -10.15 14.17 17.75
C ASN A 128 -11.21 15.03 17.07
N ALA A 129 -10.86 15.67 15.94
CA ALA A 129 -11.71 16.65 15.28
C ALA A 129 -12.71 16.04 14.28
N LEU A 130 -12.40 14.84 13.73
CA LEU A 130 -13.15 14.21 12.64
C LEU A 130 -13.64 12.79 13.01
N SER A 131 -13.66 12.45 14.31
CA SER A 131 -14.03 11.11 14.82
C SER A 131 -15.42 10.64 14.40
N GLU A 132 -16.36 11.56 14.16
CA GLU A 132 -17.71 11.21 13.69
C GLU A 132 -17.70 10.58 12.28
N SER A 133 -16.80 11.06 11.41
CA SER A 133 -16.74 10.65 10.00
C SER A 133 -15.68 9.59 9.73
N VAL A 134 -14.51 9.66 10.36
CA VAL A 134 -13.40 8.72 10.15
C VAL A 134 -13.75 7.34 10.69
N LYS A 135 -13.62 6.30 9.85
CA LYS A 135 -13.92 4.89 10.16
C LYS A 135 -12.67 4.01 10.20
N CYS A 136 -11.61 4.39 9.48
CA CYS A 136 -10.36 3.64 9.48
C CYS A 136 -9.14 4.54 9.24
N ILE A 137 -7.98 4.03 9.65
CA ILE A 137 -6.67 4.57 9.28
C ILE A 137 -6.01 3.54 8.36
N VAL A 138 -5.43 3.98 7.25
CA VAL A 138 -4.71 3.11 6.31
C VAL A 138 -3.25 3.54 6.21
N VAL A 139 -2.31 2.62 6.46
CA VAL A 139 -0.90 2.82 6.13
C VAL A 139 -0.65 2.27 4.74
N LEU A 140 -0.23 3.14 3.82
CA LEU A 140 0.03 2.80 2.43
C LEU A 140 1.52 2.85 2.12
N GLY A 141 2.15 1.67 2.05
CA GLY A 141 3.48 1.50 1.46
C GLY A 141 3.41 1.43 -0.07
N HIS A 142 4.56 1.44 -0.73
CA HIS A 142 4.62 1.18 -2.17
C HIS A 142 5.93 0.53 -2.59
N LEU A 143 5.91 -0.35 -3.58
CA LEU A 143 7.11 -0.94 -4.15
C LEU A 143 7.98 0.14 -4.82
N GLY A 144 9.29 -0.07 -4.81
CA GLY A 144 10.24 0.89 -5.37
C GLY A 144 10.34 2.20 -4.58
N CYS A 145 10.05 2.18 -3.27
CA CYS A 145 10.18 3.33 -2.38
C CYS A 145 11.65 3.76 -2.22
N GLY A 146 11.97 5.00 -2.60
CA GLY A 146 13.33 5.53 -2.51
C GLY A 146 13.88 5.61 -1.09
N ALA A 147 13.05 5.89 -0.10
CA ALA A 147 13.46 5.94 1.31
C ALA A 147 13.82 4.54 1.83
N VAL A 148 13.03 3.52 1.51
CA VAL A 148 13.31 2.12 1.86
C VAL A 148 14.56 1.62 1.12
N THR A 149 14.70 1.93 -0.16
CA THR A 149 15.91 1.62 -0.95
C THR A 149 17.16 2.21 -0.31
N GLY A 150 17.09 3.48 0.10
CA GLY A 150 18.21 4.14 0.81
C GLY A 150 18.55 3.49 2.16
N ALA A 151 17.53 3.01 2.88
CA ALA A 151 17.73 2.27 4.14
C ALA A 151 18.40 0.92 3.89
N VAL A 152 17.95 0.16 2.88
CA VAL A 152 18.57 -1.11 2.47
C VAL A 152 20.01 -0.91 2.02
N ASP A 153 20.29 0.11 1.19
CA ASP A 153 21.65 0.41 0.75
C ASP A 153 22.58 0.79 1.93
N SER A 154 22.05 1.53 2.88
CA SER A 154 22.78 1.87 4.10
C SER A 154 23.02 0.66 5.03
N TYR A 155 22.08 -0.29 5.04
CA TYR A 155 22.21 -1.56 5.76
C TYR A 155 23.29 -2.46 5.14
N LEU A 156 23.24 -2.61 3.81
CA LEU A 156 24.21 -3.44 3.06
C LEU A 156 25.61 -2.80 3.01
N GLN A 157 25.70 -1.48 3.09
CA GLN A 157 26.93 -0.70 3.03
C GLN A 157 26.94 0.36 4.15
N PRO A 158 27.25 0.00 5.41
CA PRO A 158 27.11 0.90 6.56
C PRO A 158 27.86 2.23 6.42
N LEU A 159 28.97 2.28 5.68
CA LEU A 159 29.69 3.53 5.44
C LEU A 159 28.88 4.54 4.62
N LYS A 160 27.94 4.10 3.78
CA LYS A 160 27.04 4.99 3.05
C LYS A 160 26.09 5.75 3.98
N PHE A 161 25.73 5.16 5.12
CA PHE A 161 24.88 5.83 6.12
C PHE A 161 25.48 7.15 6.60
N TRP A 162 26.81 7.20 6.76
CA TRP A 162 27.54 8.37 7.24
C TRP A 162 28.07 9.28 6.12
N SER A 163 27.77 8.96 4.86
CA SER A 163 28.25 9.73 3.71
C SER A 163 27.58 11.11 3.62
N LYS A 164 28.20 12.04 2.89
CA LYS A 164 27.63 13.36 2.60
C LYS A 164 26.32 13.29 1.78
N SER A 165 26.12 12.22 1.01
CA SER A 165 24.91 11.98 0.27
C SER A 165 23.71 11.54 1.14
N ASN A 166 23.95 11.27 2.45
CA ASN A 166 22.91 10.96 3.42
C ASN A 166 22.93 12.00 4.57
N PRO A 167 22.40 13.20 4.37
CA PRO A 167 22.43 14.28 5.36
C PRO A 167 21.63 13.93 6.63
N PRO A 168 21.85 14.64 7.74
CA PRO A 168 21.25 14.28 9.05
C PRO A 168 19.75 14.07 9.03
N MET A 169 19.00 14.93 8.36
CA MET A 169 17.52 14.81 8.31
C MET A 169 17.07 13.58 7.51
N LEU A 170 17.79 13.22 6.45
CA LEU A 170 17.51 12.00 5.70
C LEU A 170 17.84 10.74 6.53
N ARG A 171 18.88 10.80 7.37
CA ARG A 171 19.23 9.71 8.29
C ARG A 171 18.12 9.40 9.30
N THR A 172 17.37 10.40 9.76
CA THR A 172 16.25 10.15 10.68
C THR A 172 15.15 9.29 10.03
N ILE A 173 14.88 9.49 8.75
CA ILE A 173 13.97 8.64 7.97
C ILE A 173 14.56 7.23 7.84
N THR A 174 15.80 7.13 7.39
CA THR A 174 16.50 5.85 7.18
C THR A 174 16.56 5.01 8.47
N GLN A 175 16.83 5.63 9.61
CA GLN A 175 16.91 4.95 10.92
C GLN A 175 15.59 4.32 11.32
N ARG A 176 14.45 4.98 11.06
CA ARG A 176 13.12 4.43 11.37
C ARG A 176 12.80 3.17 10.54
N ILE A 177 13.38 3.06 9.35
CA ILE A 177 13.16 1.92 8.45
C ILE A 177 14.11 0.74 8.75
N PHE A 178 15.22 0.94 9.47
CA PHE A 178 16.21 -0.12 9.71
C PHE A 178 15.67 -1.35 10.40
N VAL A 179 14.69 -1.21 11.28
CA VAL A 179 14.06 -2.37 11.94
C VAL A 179 13.37 -3.24 10.88
N ALA A 180 12.63 -2.64 9.96
CA ALA A 180 11.99 -3.35 8.85
C ALA A 180 13.01 -4.02 7.91
N VAL A 181 14.13 -3.35 7.61
CA VAL A 181 15.20 -3.92 6.78
C VAL A 181 15.83 -5.14 7.45
N ARG A 182 16.11 -5.07 8.77
CA ARG A 182 16.68 -6.19 9.52
C ARG A 182 15.73 -7.39 9.53
N GLU A 183 14.44 -7.14 9.74
CA GLU A 183 13.43 -8.20 9.76
C GLU A 183 13.28 -8.85 8.36
N ALA A 184 13.30 -8.05 7.30
CA ALA A 184 13.31 -8.53 5.92
C ALA A 184 14.55 -9.40 5.63
N ALA A 185 15.73 -9.02 6.13
CA ALA A 185 16.96 -9.80 5.97
C ALA A 185 16.89 -11.13 6.73
N ASN A 186 16.27 -11.16 7.92
CA ASN A 186 16.03 -12.39 8.67
C ASN A 186 15.10 -13.33 7.89
N GLY A 187 13.97 -12.84 7.37
CA GLY A 187 13.05 -13.63 6.57
C GLY A 187 13.71 -14.22 5.31
N LEU A 188 14.55 -13.44 4.62
CA LEU A 188 15.34 -13.96 3.49
C LEU A 188 16.32 -15.04 3.91
N LYS A 189 17.00 -14.87 5.05
CA LYS A 189 17.91 -15.88 5.58
C LYS A 189 17.20 -17.17 5.96
N GLU A 190 16.03 -17.08 6.55
CA GLU A 190 15.18 -18.24 6.90
C GLU A 190 14.69 -18.98 5.67
N SER A 191 14.19 -18.26 4.65
CA SER A 191 13.61 -18.86 3.45
C SER A 191 14.65 -19.30 2.41
N TRP A 192 15.66 -18.44 2.14
CA TRP A 192 16.65 -18.70 1.08
C TRP A 192 17.92 -19.39 1.59
N GLY A 193 18.09 -19.50 2.91
CA GLY A 193 19.24 -20.13 3.56
C GLY A 193 20.30 -19.13 4.05
N PRO A 194 21.33 -19.63 4.75
CA PRO A 194 22.36 -18.79 5.41
C PRO A 194 23.13 -17.89 4.42
N ASP A 195 23.27 -18.32 3.19
CA ASP A 195 23.98 -17.60 2.12
C ASP A 195 23.04 -16.79 1.22
N ALA A 196 21.85 -16.46 1.69
CA ALA A 196 20.82 -15.69 0.96
C ALA A 196 21.39 -14.43 0.29
N HIS A 197 22.33 -13.75 0.97
CA HIS A 197 22.97 -12.53 0.47
C HIS A 197 23.75 -12.71 -0.85
N SER A 198 24.15 -13.94 -1.19
CA SER A 198 24.85 -14.30 -2.42
C SER A 198 23.90 -14.67 -3.56
N VAL A 199 22.60 -14.79 -3.27
CA VAL A 199 21.61 -15.20 -4.27
C VAL A 199 21.29 -14.02 -5.20
N PRO A 200 21.30 -14.22 -6.53
CA PRO A 200 20.89 -13.19 -7.47
C PRO A 200 19.49 -12.65 -7.15
N GLY A 201 19.35 -11.32 -7.11
CA GLY A 201 18.07 -10.67 -6.76
C GLY A 201 17.89 -10.38 -5.27
N TYR A 202 18.81 -10.81 -4.39
CA TYR A 202 18.72 -10.57 -2.94
C TYR A 202 18.42 -9.12 -2.57
N ARG A 203 19.19 -8.15 -3.12
CA ARG A 203 18.98 -6.73 -2.81
C ARG A 203 17.57 -6.26 -3.15
N GLN A 204 17.01 -6.67 -4.30
CA GLN A 204 15.65 -6.29 -4.69
C GLN A 204 14.60 -6.94 -3.79
N ALA A 205 14.75 -8.22 -3.50
CA ALA A 205 13.88 -8.93 -2.56
C ALA A 205 13.92 -8.28 -1.18
N LEU A 206 15.10 -7.91 -0.69
CA LEU A 206 15.26 -7.21 0.58
C LEU A 206 14.52 -5.87 0.60
N ILE A 207 14.56 -5.09 -0.50
CA ILE A 207 13.80 -3.85 -0.64
C ILE A 207 12.29 -4.12 -0.59
N ASP A 208 11.80 -5.06 -1.39
CA ASP A 208 10.37 -5.34 -1.52
C ASP A 208 9.78 -5.86 -0.20
N ILE A 209 10.50 -6.74 0.50
CA ILE A 209 10.09 -7.25 1.82
C ILE A 209 10.15 -6.12 2.86
N ALA A 210 11.21 -5.31 2.87
CA ALA A 210 11.33 -4.19 3.81
C ALA A 210 10.21 -3.15 3.62
N VAL A 211 9.71 -2.93 2.41
CA VAL A 211 8.51 -2.09 2.17
C VAL A 211 7.30 -2.66 2.88
N CYS A 212 7.06 -3.97 2.77
CA CYS A 212 5.92 -4.64 3.40
C CYS A 212 6.00 -4.57 4.92
N VAL A 213 7.17 -4.91 5.48
CA VAL A 213 7.39 -4.88 6.93
C VAL A 213 7.31 -3.46 7.48
N ASN A 214 7.85 -2.46 6.77
CA ASN A 214 7.77 -1.05 7.18
C ASN A 214 6.31 -0.55 7.24
N ALA A 215 5.49 -0.91 6.26
CA ALA A 215 4.06 -0.57 6.30
C ALA A 215 3.34 -1.26 7.46
N ALA A 216 3.63 -2.54 7.71
CA ALA A 216 3.06 -3.30 8.81
C ALA A 216 3.49 -2.75 10.18
N GLN A 217 4.75 -2.37 10.36
CA GLN A 217 5.25 -1.75 11.60
C GLN A 217 4.58 -0.42 11.88
N ALA A 218 4.47 0.45 10.88
CA ALA A 218 3.77 1.72 11.05
C ALA A 218 2.28 1.51 11.40
N ALA A 219 1.62 0.53 10.78
CA ALA A 219 0.24 0.18 11.13
C ALA A 219 0.11 -0.35 12.55
N PHE A 220 1.05 -1.18 13.01
CA PHE A 220 1.11 -1.67 14.38
C PHE A 220 1.29 -0.54 15.40
N GLU A 221 2.23 0.38 15.15
CA GLU A 221 2.44 1.56 16.00
C GLU A 221 1.14 2.39 16.10
N LEU A 222 0.46 2.66 14.99
CA LEU A 222 -0.81 3.40 14.98
C LEU A 222 -1.92 2.65 15.71
N ARG A 223 -1.98 1.34 15.58
CA ARG A 223 -2.94 0.52 16.33
C ARG A 223 -2.74 0.68 17.84
N LEU A 224 -1.50 0.65 18.32
CA LEU A 224 -1.20 0.89 19.74
C LEU A 224 -1.61 2.30 20.21
N GLU A 225 -1.45 3.33 19.34
CA GLU A 225 -1.92 4.69 19.64
C GLU A 225 -3.46 4.75 19.75
N VAL A 226 -4.17 4.11 18.81
CA VAL A 226 -5.63 4.03 18.83
C VAL A 226 -6.12 3.30 20.10
N GLU A 227 -5.52 2.16 20.43
CA GLU A 227 -5.85 1.39 21.63
C GLU A 227 -5.59 2.18 22.92
N ARG A 228 -4.47 2.90 22.99
CA ARG A 228 -4.12 3.73 24.16
C ARG A 228 -5.14 4.86 24.38
N ALA A 229 -5.65 5.43 23.31
CA ALA A 229 -6.64 6.49 23.39
C ALA A 229 -8.00 6.01 23.91
N ALA A 230 -8.32 4.71 23.78
CA ALA A 230 -9.51 4.00 24.31
C ALA A 230 -10.90 4.62 23.98
N LYS A 231 -10.94 5.71 23.22
CA LYS A 231 -12.16 6.46 22.87
C LYS A 231 -12.50 6.38 21.38
N TRP A 232 -11.63 5.74 20.57
CA TRP A 232 -11.79 5.65 19.13
C TRP A 232 -12.11 4.22 18.72
N GLU A 233 -13.27 4.01 18.13
CA GLU A 233 -13.66 2.75 17.48
C GLU A 233 -13.23 2.81 16.01
N ILE A 234 -11.90 2.70 15.79
CA ILE A 234 -11.30 2.88 14.47
C ILE A 234 -10.35 1.73 14.17
N GLU A 235 -10.55 1.13 13.02
CA GLU A 235 -9.68 0.07 12.53
C GLU A 235 -8.43 0.65 11.86
N VAL A 236 -7.29 0.02 12.12
CA VAL A 236 -6.04 0.33 11.44
C VAL A 236 -5.73 -0.76 10.42
N LEU A 237 -5.61 -0.34 9.18
CA LEU A 237 -5.36 -1.19 8.01
C LEU A 237 -4.02 -0.83 7.39
N TYR A 238 -3.47 -1.73 6.57
CA TYR A 238 -2.30 -1.43 5.76
C TYR A 238 -2.29 -2.22 4.45
N GLY A 239 -1.51 -1.72 3.50
CA GLY A 239 -1.29 -2.37 2.22
C GLY A 239 -0.09 -1.77 1.50
N VAL A 240 0.33 -2.42 0.43
CA VAL A 240 1.43 -1.98 -0.42
C VAL A 240 0.94 -1.80 -1.85
N PHE A 241 1.13 -0.61 -2.38
CA PHE A 241 0.83 -0.29 -3.77
C PHE A 241 1.96 -0.75 -4.69
N SER A 242 1.62 -1.54 -5.68
CA SER A 242 2.55 -1.96 -6.74
C SER A 242 2.50 -0.99 -7.91
N LEU A 243 3.63 -0.35 -8.22
CA LEU A 243 3.79 0.50 -9.41
C LEU A 243 3.76 -0.30 -10.73
N LEU A 244 3.80 -1.65 -10.68
CA LEU A 244 3.81 -2.50 -11.86
C LEU A 244 2.40 -2.89 -12.32
N ASN A 245 1.54 -3.25 -11.38
CA ASN A 245 0.18 -3.69 -11.67
C ASN A 245 -0.90 -2.76 -11.08
N HIS A 246 -0.50 -1.66 -10.44
CA HIS A 246 -1.36 -0.62 -9.86
C HIS A 246 -2.34 -1.12 -8.78
N GLN A 247 -2.09 -2.29 -8.20
CA GLN A 247 -2.90 -2.87 -7.14
C GLN A 247 -2.32 -2.57 -5.75
N VAL A 248 -3.20 -2.40 -4.78
CA VAL A 248 -2.87 -2.36 -3.35
C VAL A 248 -3.19 -3.72 -2.76
N SER A 249 -2.20 -4.38 -2.16
CA SER A 249 -2.38 -5.70 -1.57
C SER A 249 -1.41 -5.96 -0.42
N MET A 250 -1.75 -6.99 0.39
CA MET A 250 -0.85 -7.54 1.39
C MET A 250 -1.18 -9.03 1.59
N PRO A 251 -0.26 -9.96 1.30
CA PRO A 251 1.08 -9.74 0.73
C PRO A 251 1.04 -9.16 -0.70
N VAL A 252 2.07 -8.42 -1.07
CA VAL A 252 2.18 -7.87 -2.42
C VAL A 252 2.98 -8.84 -3.31
N ASN A 253 2.41 -9.23 -4.44
CA ASN A 253 3.13 -9.98 -5.46
C ASN A 253 3.37 -9.09 -6.69
N PRO A 254 4.61 -8.57 -6.90
CA PRO A 254 4.91 -7.69 -8.03
C PRO A 254 4.80 -8.40 -9.39
N ARG A 255 4.79 -9.73 -9.40
CA ARG A 255 4.70 -10.55 -10.63
C ARG A 255 3.29 -11.05 -10.90
N ALA A 256 2.35 -10.84 -9.96
CA ALA A 256 0.96 -11.26 -10.16
C ALA A 256 0.31 -10.45 -11.28
N PRO A 257 -0.51 -11.09 -12.13
CA PRO A 257 -1.35 -10.39 -13.09
C PRO A 257 -2.35 -9.49 -12.35
N VAL A 258 -2.87 -8.48 -13.04
CA VAL A 258 -3.97 -7.67 -12.52
C VAL A 258 -5.21 -8.55 -12.38
N HIS A 259 -5.66 -8.75 -11.14
CA HIS A 259 -6.85 -9.51 -10.85
C HIS A 259 -7.61 -8.88 -9.67
N PRO A 260 -8.93 -8.73 -9.73
CA PRO A 260 -9.70 -8.09 -8.67
C PRO A 260 -9.48 -8.69 -7.27
N ASP A 261 -9.30 -10.02 -7.18
CA ASP A 261 -9.10 -10.72 -5.91
C ASP A 261 -7.73 -10.46 -5.28
N ASN A 262 -6.77 -9.90 -6.04
CA ASN A 262 -5.46 -9.52 -5.53
C ASN A 262 -5.47 -8.19 -4.77
N VAL A 263 -6.55 -7.41 -4.83
CA VAL A 263 -6.68 -6.15 -4.10
C VAL A 263 -7.24 -6.41 -2.72
N ASN A 264 -6.43 -6.16 -1.70
CA ASN A 264 -6.85 -6.27 -0.31
C ASN A 264 -6.03 -5.36 0.61
N LEU A 265 -6.68 -4.84 1.64
CA LEU A 265 -6.05 -4.19 2.78
C LEU A 265 -6.05 -5.15 3.97
N ALA A 266 -4.89 -5.37 4.55
CA ALA A 266 -4.75 -6.20 5.75
C ALA A 266 -5.04 -5.38 7.01
N TYR A 267 -5.54 -6.02 8.07
CA TYR A 267 -5.60 -5.41 9.40
C TYR A 267 -4.19 -5.26 9.98
N ALA A 268 -3.97 -4.19 10.75
CA ALA A 268 -2.69 -3.98 11.42
C ALA A 268 -2.30 -5.18 12.27
N PRO A 269 -1.01 -5.56 12.30
CA PRO A 269 -0.54 -6.65 13.14
C PRO A 269 -0.94 -6.48 14.60
N THR A 270 -1.20 -7.57 15.29
CA THR A 270 -1.60 -7.59 16.71
C THR A 270 -0.40 -7.73 17.65
N ASN A 271 0.69 -8.24 17.12
CA ASN A 271 1.92 -8.44 17.88
C ASN A 271 3.16 -8.42 16.95
N PRO A 272 4.36 -8.14 17.50
CA PRO A 272 5.59 -8.04 16.70
C PRO A 272 6.03 -9.32 15.97
N ARG A 273 5.55 -10.52 16.38
CA ARG A 273 5.91 -11.78 15.70
C ARG A 273 5.33 -11.85 14.29
N GLU A 274 4.25 -11.12 14.04
CA GLU A 274 3.66 -11.06 12.70
C GLU A 274 4.58 -10.41 11.67
N PHE A 275 5.53 -9.55 12.09
CA PHE A 275 6.53 -8.99 11.17
C PHE A 275 7.44 -10.06 10.59
N SER A 276 7.88 -11.03 11.42
CA SER A 276 8.68 -12.17 10.96
C SER A 276 7.87 -13.05 10.00
N THR A 277 6.60 -13.30 10.31
CA THR A 277 5.69 -14.05 9.43
C THR A 277 5.52 -13.35 8.07
N ILE A 278 5.34 -12.03 8.06
CA ILE A 278 5.25 -11.23 6.83
C ILE A 278 6.57 -11.35 6.05
N ALA A 279 7.71 -11.18 6.72
CA ALA A 279 9.02 -11.23 6.08
C ALA A 279 9.30 -12.60 5.46
N SER A 280 9.05 -13.70 6.17
CA SER A 280 9.28 -15.07 5.69
C SER A 280 8.32 -15.43 4.56
N SER A 281 7.02 -15.10 4.67
CA SER A 281 6.03 -15.33 3.60
C SER A 281 6.37 -14.58 2.32
N MET A 282 6.83 -13.32 2.43
CA MET A 282 7.27 -12.56 1.28
C MET A 282 8.57 -13.11 0.69
N ALA A 283 9.50 -13.59 1.52
CA ALA A 283 10.74 -14.21 1.07
C ALA A 283 10.47 -15.50 0.29
N ASP A 284 9.51 -16.33 0.73
CA ASP A 284 9.09 -17.54 0.01
C ASP A 284 8.48 -17.19 -1.36
N LEU A 285 7.62 -16.17 -1.40
CA LEU A 285 7.00 -15.69 -2.63
C LEU A 285 8.02 -15.17 -3.66
N LEU A 286 9.11 -14.56 -3.19
CA LEU A 286 10.14 -13.97 -4.05
C LEU A 286 11.30 -14.92 -4.35
N LYS A 287 11.29 -16.15 -3.81
CA LYS A 287 12.37 -17.13 -3.98
C LYS A 287 12.60 -17.44 -5.47
N PRO A 288 13.85 -17.40 -5.96
CA PRO A 288 14.15 -17.80 -7.33
C PRO A 288 13.91 -19.30 -7.55
N ALA A 289 13.33 -19.68 -8.68
CA ALA A 289 13.04 -21.07 -9.03
C ALA A 289 14.27 -22.01 -9.03
N SER A 290 15.48 -21.48 -9.19
CA SER A 290 16.75 -22.21 -9.12
C SER A 290 17.17 -22.59 -7.69
N HIS A 291 16.45 -22.11 -6.66
CA HIS A 291 16.74 -22.33 -5.24
C HIS A 291 15.75 -23.27 -4.56
N GLU A 292 14.86 -23.94 -5.32
CA GLU A 292 14.08 -25.04 -4.75
C GLU A 292 15.00 -26.24 -4.44
N PRO A 293 14.95 -26.81 -3.21
CA PRO A 293 15.73 -27.99 -2.89
C PRO A 293 15.36 -29.13 -3.84
N ALA A 294 16.36 -29.86 -4.33
CA ALA A 294 16.24 -30.93 -5.33
C ALA A 294 15.22 -32.03 -4.98
N SER A 295 14.81 -32.14 -3.70
CA SER A 295 13.82 -33.10 -3.22
C SER A 295 12.38 -32.86 -3.72
N SER A 296 12.06 -31.67 -4.21
CA SER A 296 10.72 -31.38 -4.76
C SER A 296 10.60 -31.64 -6.27
N ARG A 297 11.70 -31.91 -6.97
CA ARG A 297 11.70 -32.17 -8.42
C ARG A 297 11.45 -33.63 -8.79
N GLU A 298 11.72 -34.58 -7.89
CA GLU A 298 11.54 -36.02 -8.16
C GLU A 298 10.08 -36.48 -8.15
N ASN A 299 9.16 -35.75 -7.51
CA ASN A 299 7.76 -36.14 -7.44
C ASN A 299 6.89 -35.65 -8.61
N ALA A 300 7.39 -34.78 -9.48
CA ALA A 300 6.65 -34.24 -10.63
C ALA A 300 6.79 -35.06 -11.92
N THR A 301 7.79 -35.98 -12.00
CA THR A 301 8.07 -36.74 -13.22
C THR A 301 7.60 -38.20 -13.19
N ALA A 302 6.99 -38.67 -12.08
CA ALA A 302 6.61 -40.07 -11.89
C ALA A 302 5.20 -40.48 -12.35
N ASN A 303 4.42 -39.58 -12.98
CA ASN A 303 3.03 -39.89 -13.31
C ASN A 303 2.64 -39.59 -14.79
N THR A 304 3.47 -40.01 -15.72
CA THR A 304 3.08 -40.06 -17.16
C THR A 304 3.45 -41.39 -17.78
N THR A 305 2.74 -42.46 -17.38
CA THR A 305 2.70 -43.70 -18.17
C THR A 305 1.55 -43.62 -19.15
N ILE A 306 1.88 -43.41 -20.42
CA ILE A 306 0.96 -43.50 -21.56
C ILE A 306 0.74 -44.99 -21.86
N PRO A 307 -0.48 -45.52 -21.91
CA PRO A 307 -0.72 -46.89 -22.38
C PRO A 307 -0.62 -46.91 -23.91
N SER A 308 0.13 -47.87 -24.44
CA SER A 308 0.27 -48.19 -25.86
C SER A 308 -1.04 -48.76 -26.45
N PRO A 309 -1.43 -48.43 -27.69
CA PRO A 309 -2.58 -49.00 -28.33
C PRO A 309 -2.34 -50.41 -28.81
N LYS A 310 -3.32 -51.27 -28.62
CA LYS A 310 -3.53 -52.47 -29.43
C LYS A 310 -4.58 -52.23 -30.46
#